data_f2031b41788d1e0d80a791ecb8632120
#
_entry.id   f2031b41788d1e0d80a791ecb8632120
#
_cell.length_a   1.000
_cell.length_b   1.000
_cell.length_c   1.000
_cell.angle_alpha   90.00
_cell.angle_beta   90.00
_cell.angle_gamma   90.00
#
_symmetry.space_group_name_H-M   'P 1'
#
loop_
_entity.id
_entity.type
_entity.pdbx_description
1 polymer ?
#
loop_
_entity_poly.entity_id
_entity_poly.type
_entity_poly.pdbx_seq_one_letter_code
_entity_poly.pdbx_strand_id
1 'polypeptide(L)'
;MRVGVYPGTFNPPTIAHVAVAAAARTQRNLDRVVLMVSTRPINKEHVDRPLLADRLAVLRAVAACTAGGWLDVGLTEHRLLVDIARGYDVLIMGADKWDQVIDPQYYDDDEARDAAVAALPELAIARRAPFNVPARWMLDVDAAHEPVSSTAAREGIREWMCAPAADFDDRTGAWTDPSRYEHWLRQ
;
A
#
# COMPACT_ATOMS: atom_id res chain seq x y z
N MET A 1 3.14 -20.88 8.30
CA MET A 1 3.65 -19.58 7.80
C MET A 1 2.47 -18.65 7.73
N ARG A 2 2.48 -17.56 8.51
CA ARG A 2 1.43 -16.52 8.50
C ARG A 2 1.83 -15.39 7.57
N VAL A 3 0.93 -15.02 6.66
CA VAL A 3 1.22 -14.02 5.62
C VAL A 3 0.19 -12.89 5.67
N GLY A 4 0.67 -11.66 5.77
CA GLY A 4 -0.15 -10.46 5.63
C GLY A 4 -0.11 -9.93 4.19
N VAL A 5 -1.23 -9.37 3.73
CA VAL A 5 -1.30 -8.63 2.47
C VAL A 5 -1.55 -7.15 2.75
N TYR A 6 -0.77 -6.29 2.11
CA TYR A 6 -0.88 -4.84 2.19
C TYR A 6 -1.15 -4.27 0.80
N PRO A 7 -2.42 -4.09 0.42
CA PRO A 7 -2.79 -3.52 -0.87
C PRO A 7 -2.47 -2.03 -0.93
N GLY A 8 -1.91 -1.59 -2.05
CA GLY A 8 -1.61 -0.17 -2.25
C GLY A 8 -1.15 0.13 -3.67
N THR A 9 -1.13 1.41 -4.03
CA THR A 9 -0.52 1.86 -5.29
C THR A 9 0.96 2.14 -5.15
N PHE A 10 1.42 2.44 -3.91
CA PHE A 10 2.83 2.74 -3.59
C PHE A 10 3.45 3.71 -4.59
N ASN A 11 2.84 4.87 -4.74
CA ASN A 11 3.14 5.83 -5.81
C ASN A 11 3.54 7.22 -5.25
N PRO A 12 4.79 7.38 -4.77
CA PRO A 12 5.86 6.40 -4.53
C PRO A 12 5.65 5.55 -3.26
N PRO A 13 6.43 4.49 -3.05
CA PRO A 13 6.56 3.86 -1.75
C PRO A 13 7.22 4.82 -0.78
N THR A 14 6.65 4.95 0.43
CA THR A 14 7.09 5.87 1.48
C THR A 14 7.58 5.12 2.71
N ILE A 15 8.32 5.82 3.57
CA ILE A 15 8.78 5.30 4.86
C ILE A 15 7.61 4.80 5.73
N ALA A 16 6.43 5.45 5.66
CA ALA A 16 5.24 5.01 6.37
C ALA A 16 4.73 3.65 5.88
N HIS A 17 4.81 3.33 4.59
CA HIS A 17 4.40 2.02 4.10
C HIS A 17 5.24 0.90 4.72
N VAL A 18 6.55 1.10 4.82
CA VAL A 18 7.47 0.12 5.43
C VAL A 18 7.24 0.04 6.94
N ALA A 19 7.04 1.17 7.62
CA ALA A 19 6.76 1.21 9.05
C ALA A 19 5.45 0.48 9.40
N VAL A 20 4.38 0.69 8.63
CA VAL A 20 3.10 -0.01 8.79
C VAL A 20 3.24 -1.50 8.55
N ALA A 21 3.96 -1.91 7.50
CA ALA A 21 4.21 -3.32 7.20
C ALA A 21 5.02 -4.00 8.35
N ALA A 22 6.03 -3.32 8.89
CA ALA A 22 6.84 -3.82 10.00
C ALA A 22 6.04 -3.93 11.30
N ALA A 23 5.20 -2.92 11.62
CA ALA A 23 4.30 -2.95 12.76
C ALA A 23 3.30 -4.11 12.66
N ALA A 24 2.67 -4.29 11.49
CA ALA A 24 1.75 -5.39 11.24
C ALA A 24 2.46 -6.75 11.41
N ARG A 25 3.66 -6.90 10.83
CA ARG A 25 4.45 -8.12 10.99
C ARG A 25 4.66 -8.48 12.46
N THR A 26 5.09 -7.53 13.26
CA THR A 26 5.41 -7.76 14.67
C THR A 26 4.16 -7.98 15.49
N GLN A 27 3.15 -7.12 15.36
CA GLN A 27 1.95 -7.13 16.23
C GLN A 27 0.94 -8.22 15.85
N ARG A 28 1.01 -8.77 14.64
CA ARG A 28 0.17 -9.89 14.17
C ARG A 28 0.94 -11.20 13.98
N ASN A 29 2.20 -11.25 14.44
CA ASN A 29 3.08 -12.44 14.34
C ASN A 29 3.14 -13.00 12.91
N LEU A 30 3.43 -12.14 11.93
CA LEU A 30 3.53 -12.55 10.53
C LEU A 30 4.96 -12.98 10.19
N ASP A 31 5.06 -14.05 9.43
CA ASP A 31 6.34 -14.49 8.84
C ASP A 31 6.70 -13.59 7.67
N ARG A 32 5.68 -13.19 6.86
CA ARG A 32 5.82 -12.37 5.66
C ARG A 32 4.73 -11.33 5.53
N VAL A 33 5.05 -10.23 4.84
CA VAL A 33 4.09 -9.23 4.36
C VAL A 33 4.28 -9.03 2.86
N VAL A 34 3.19 -9.09 2.11
CA VAL A 34 3.18 -8.85 0.66
C VAL A 34 2.61 -7.47 0.37
N LEU A 35 3.42 -6.58 -0.18
CA LEU A 35 2.97 -5.32 -0.76
C LEU A 35 2.28 -5.64 -2.09
N MET A 36 0.95 -5.55 -2.12
CA MET A 36 0.15 -5.99 -3.26
C MET A 36 -0.29 -4.82 -4.11
N VAL A 37 0.14 -4.81 -5.37
CA VAL A 37 -0.27 -3.79 -6.36
C VAL A 37 -1.41 -4.36 -7.20
N SER A 38 -2.54 -3.64 -7.27
CA SER A 38 -3.59 -3.97 -8.23
C SER A 38 -3.33 -3.27 -9.57
N THR A 39 -3.49 -4.02 -10.66
CA THR A 39 -3.49 -3.46 -12.03
C THR A 39 -4.76 -2.65 -12.32
N ARG A 40 -5.82 -2.85 -11.50
CA ARG A 40 -7.14 -2.24 -11.66
C ARG A 40 -7.61 -1.59 -10.36
N PRO A 41 -6.90 -0.57 -9.82
CA PRO A 41 -7.28 0.02 -8.54
C PRO A 41 -8.67 0.68 -8.60
N ILE A 42 -9.43 0.58 -7.48
CA ILE A 42 -10.71 1.29 -7.34
C ILE A 42 -10.43 2.78 -7.10
N ASN A 43 -11.26 3.64 -7.70
CA ASN A 43 -11.32 5.10 -7.46
C ASN A 43 -9.97 5.83 -7.52
N LYS A 44 -8.97 5.23 -8.10
CA LYS A 44 -7.74 5.95 -8.37
C LYS A 44 -7.74 6.30 -9.85
N GLU A 45 -7.51 7.58 -10.08
CA GLU A 45 -7.11 8.06 -11.38
C GLU A 45 -6.09 7.10 -11.98
N HIS A 46 -6.19 6.90 -13.25
CA HIS A 46 -5.22 6.11 -13.99
C HIS A 46 -3.82 6.56 -13.59
N VAL A 47 -3.06 5.69 -12.94
CA VAL A 47 -1.68 6.00 -12.56
C VAL A 47 -0.84 5.73 -13.80
N ASP A 48 -0.80 6.72 -14.69
CA ASP A 48 -0.06 6.63 -15.94
C ASP A 48 1.46 6.71 -15.71
N ARG A 49 1.85 7.34 -14.60
CA ARG A 49 3.26 7.59 -14.28
C ARG A 49 3.55 7.42 -12.79
N PRO A 50 4.70 6.81 -12.47
CA PRO A 50 5.57 6.01 -13.34
C PRO A 50 4.88 4.77 -13.90
N LEU A 51 5.42 4.21 -14.98
CA LEU A 51 4.94 2.94 -15.53
C LEU A 51 4.85 1.87 -14.44
N LEU A 52 3.89 0.97 -14.56
CA LEU A 52 3.70 -0.11 -13.59
C LEU A 52 4.98 -0.95 -13.41
N ALA A 53 5.73 -1.20 -14.50
CA ALA A 53 6.98 -1.94 -14.46
C ALA A 53 8.03 -1.26 -13.56
N ASP A 54 8.18 0.06 -13.68
CA ASP A 54 9.13 0.85 -12.89
C ASP A 54 8.71 0.91 -11.42
N ARG A 55 7.41 1.13 -11.16
CA ARG A 55 6.88 1.09 -9.79
C ARG A 55 7.14 -0.25 -9.12
N LEU A 56 6.92 -1.36 -9.83
CA LEU A 56 7.19 -2.71 -9.31
C LEU A 56 8.68 -2.95 -9.10
N ALA A 57 9.55 -2.47 -10.00
CA ALA A 57 10.99 -2.59 -9.86
C ALA A 57 11.48 -1.85 -8.61
N VAL A 58 11.02 -0.61 -8.41
CA VAL A 58 11.35 0.18 -7.22
C VAL A 58 10.80 -0.47 -5.96
N LEU A 59 9.56 -0.95 -5.98
CA LEU A 59 8.95 -1.59 -4.81
C LEU A 59 9.69 -2.89 -4.42
N ARG A 60 10.16 -3.67 -5.40
CA ARG A 60 11.03 -4.84 -5.16
C ARG A 60 12.39 -4.45 -4.58
N ALA A 61 12.96 -3.32 -5.03
CA ALA A 61 14.19 -2.80 -4.43
C ALA A 61 13.98 -2.38 -2.97
N VAL A 62 12.84 -1.77 -2.63
CA VAL A 62 12.47 -1.47 -1.23
C VAL A 62 12.37 -2.76 -0.41
N ALA A 63 11.71 -3.79 -0.94
CA ALA A 63 11.60 -5.08 -0.26
C ALA A 63 12.98 -5.74 -0.06
N ALA A 64 13.85 -5.70 -1.06
CA ALA A 64 15.20 -6.25 -0.99
C ALA A 64 16.11 -5.52 0.02
N CYS A 65 15.92 -4.22 0.22
CA CYS A 65 16.64 -3.44 1.23
C CYS A 65 16.12 -3.66 2.65
N THR A 66 14.96 -4.34 2.80
CA THR A 66 14.38 -4.60 4.12
C THR A 66 15.08 -5.78 4.78
N ALA A 67 15.71 -5.51 5.92
CA ALA A 67 16.48 -6.54 6.65
C ALA A 67 15.60 -7.74 7.03
N GLY A 68 16.11 -8.96 6.79
CA GLY A 68 15.47 -10.22 7.15
C GLY A 68 14.53 -10.80 6.08
N GLY A 69 14.38 -10.18 4.91
CA GLY A 69 13.71 -10.78 3.75
C GLY A 69 12.23 -11.16 3.96
N TRP A 70 11.54 -10.47 4.87
CA TRP A 70 10.14 -10.74 5.21
C TRP A 70 9.13 -9.93 4.38
N LEU A 71 9.60 -8.95 3.61
CA LEU A 71 8.78 -8.10 2.77
C LEU A 71 8.85 -8.57 1.33
N ASP A 72 7.71 -8.84 0.73
CA ASP A 72 7.56 -9.28 -0.65
C ASP A 72 6.70 -8.31 -1.45
N VAL A 73 6.68 -8.48 -2.77
CA VAL A 73 5.87 -7.68 -3.70
C VAL A 73 5.03 -8.60 -4.58
N GLY A 74 3.72 -8.37 -4.60
CA GLY A 74 2.77 -9.08 -5.44
C GLY A 74 2.05 -8.17 -6.43
N LEU A 75 1.48 -8.80 -7.46
CA LEU A 75 0.63 -8.16 -8.46
C LEU A 75 -0.68 -8.92 -8.56
N THR A 76 -1.79 -8.20 -8.66
CA THR A 76 -3.12 -8.79 -8.79
C THR A 76 -4.01 -8.01 -9.76
N GLU A 77 -5.01 -8.68 -10.33
CA GLU A 77 -6.07 -8.02 -11.11
C GLU A 77 -7.32 -7.72 -10.27
N HIS A 78 -7.38 -8.23 -9.04
CA HIS A 78 -8.49 -7.93 -8.14
C HIS A 78 -8.55 -6.45 -7.82
N ARG A 79 -9.77 -5.93 -7.75
CA ARG A 79 -10.05 -4.53 -7.48
C ARG A 79 -10.43 -4.30 -6.02
N LEU A 80 -11.29 -5.16 -5.48
CA LEU A 80 -11.78 -5.04 -4.11
C LEU A 80 -10.74 -5.54 -3.11
N LEU A 81 -10.59 -4.84 -2.00
CA LEU A 81 -9.69 -5.25 -0.92
C LEU A 81 -10.09 -6.61 -0.34
N VAL A 82 -11.39 -6.91 -0.29
CA VAL A 82 -11.92 -8.19 0.16
C VAL A 82 -11.45 -9.37 -0.72
N ASP A 83 -11.37 -9.16 -2.04
CA ASP A 83 -10.88 -10.17 -2.97
C ASP A 83 -9.36 -10.31 -2.92
N ILE A 84 -8.65 -9.19 -2.78
CA ILE A 84 -7.18 -9.19 -2.63
C ILE A 84 -6.77 -9.90 -1.35
N ALA A 85 -7.57 -9.81 -0.29
CA ALA A 85 -7.29 -10.42 1.01
C ALA A 85 -7.53 -11.93 1.07
N ARG A 86 -8.21 -12.52 0.08
CA ARG A 86 -8.50 -13.96 0.08
C ARG A 86 -7.23 -14.80 0.07
N GLY A 87 -7.13 -15.72 1.01
CA GLY A 87 -6.00 -16.62 1.14
C GLY A 87 -4.82 -16.07 1.94
N TYR A 88 -4.95 -14.84 2.46
CA TYR A 88 -4.01 -14.24 3.41
C TYR A 88 -4.55 -14.34 4.84
N ASP A 89 -3.64 -14.35 5.83
CA ASP A 89 -4.01 -14.42 7.24
C ASP A 89 -4.40 -13.06 7.81
N VAL A 90 -3.83 -11.97 7.27
CA VAL A 90 -4.06 -10.60 7.73
C VAL A 90 -4.16 -9.64 6.55
N LEU A 91 -5.20 -8.78 6.55
CA LEU A 91 -5.31 -7.63 5.66
C LEU A 91 -4.78 -6.38 6.38
N ILE A 92 -3.76 -5.76 5.78
CA ILE A 92 -3.13 -4.54 6.27
C ILE A 92 -3.60 -3.36 5.44
N MET A 93 -4.04 -2.27 6.09
CA MET A 93 -4.49 -1.06 5.37
C MET A 93 -4.43 0.18 6.25
N GLY A 94 -4.60 1.36 5.65
CA GLY A 94 -4.89 2.60 6.39
C GLY A 94 -6.37 2.68 6.78
N ALA A 95 -6.69 3.41 7.85
CA ALA A 95 -8.05 3.58 8.34
C ALA A 95 -8.99 4.21 7.30
N ASP A 96 -8.46 5.05 6.40
CA ASP A 96 -9.19 5.63 5.28
C ASP A 96 -9.73 4.60 4.27
N LYS A 97 -9.22 3.37 4.31
CA LYS A 97 -9.64 2.29 3.43
C LYS A 97 -10.80 1.48 4.01
N TRP A 98 -11.02 1.55 5.32
CA TRP A 98 -12.12 0.85 5.93
C TRP A 98 -13.48 1.30 5.41
N ASP A 99 -13.69 2.62 5.29
CA ASP A 99 -14.93 3.16 4.73
C ASP A 99 -15.16 2.66 3.30
N GLN A 100 -14.09 2.51 2.50
CA GLN A 100 -14.17 1.94 1.17
C GLN A 100 -14.52 0.44 1.18
N VAL A 101 -14.07 -0.31 2.17
CA VAL A 101 -14.38 -1.75 2.31
C VAL A 101 -15.85 -1.97 2.62
N ILE A 102 -16.46 -1.10 3.43
CA ILE A 102 -17.88 -1.23 3.83
C ILE A 102 -18.84 -0.47 2.95
N ASP A 103 -18.38 0.28 1.95
CA ASP A 103 -19.21 1.11 1.10
C ASP A 103 -20.03 0.24 0.13
N PRO A 104 -21.39 0.30 0.22
CA PRO A 104 -22.27 -0.55 -0.60
C PRO A 104 -22.10 -0.33 -2.10
N GLN A 105 -21.64 0.84 -2.55
CA GLN A 105 -21.49 1.15 -3.98
C GLN A 105 -20.56 0.18 -4.73
N TYR A 106 -19.74 -0.59 -4.03
CA TYR A 106 -18.79 -1.54 -4.61
C TYR A 106 -19.29 -2.98 -4.67
N TYR A 107 -20.53 -3.22 -4.22
CA TYR A 107 -21.14 -4.55 -4.14
C TYR A 107 -22.47 -4.55 -4.88
N ASP A 108 -22.95 -5.73 -5.26
CA ASP A 108 -24.21 -5.89 -5.95
C ASP A 108 -25.40 -5.50 -5.05
N ASP A 109 -25.28 -5.80 -3.75
CA ASP A 109 -26.25 -5.46 -2.71
C ASP A 109 -25.60 -5.47 -1.30
N ASP A 110 -26.39 -5.13 -0.29
CA ASP A 110 -25.94 -5.11 1.11
C ASP A 110 -25.57 -6.50 1.63
N GLU A 111 -26.28 -7.55 1.20
CA GLU A 111 -26.00 -8.95 1.61
C GLU A 111 -24.65 -9.39 1.07
N ALA A 112 -24.34 -9.09 -0.18
CA ALA A 112 -23.03 -9.37 -0.80
C ALA A 112 -21.91 -8.62 -0.08
N ARG A 113 -22.12 -7.35 0.30
CA ARG A 113 -21.16 -6.58 1.11
C ARG A 113 -20.95 -7.25 2.48
N ASP A 114 -22.00 -7.56 3.19
CA ASP A 114 -21.92 -8.11 4.54
C ASP A 114 -21.24 -9.49 4.54
N ALA A 115 -21.53 -10.32 3.55
CA ALA A 115 -20.86 -11.60 3.34
C ALA A 115 -19.35 -11.42 3.04
N ALA A 116 -19.00 -10.47 2.19
CA ALA A 116 -17.62 -10.16 1.84
C ALA A 116 -16.83 -9.64 3.06
N VAL A 117 -17.43 -8.74 3.84
CA VAL A 117 -16.82 -8.20 5.07
C VAL A 117 -16.67 -9.29 6.13
N ALA A 118 -17.66 -10.17 6.29
CA ALA A 118 -17.61 -11.29 7.24
C ALA A 118 -16.53 -12.32 6.86
N ALA A 119 -16.17 -12.42 5.58
CA ALA A 119 -15.13 -13.31 5.07
C ALA A 119 -13.70 -12.73 5.14
N LEU A 120 -13.54 -11.48 5.59
CA LEU A 120 -12.22 -10.87 5.72
C LEU A 120 -11.35 -11.62 6.74
N PRO A 121 -10.03 -11.72 6.47
CA PRO A 121 -9.09 -12.22 7.45
C PRO A 121 -8.94 -11.25 8.64
N GLU A 122 -8.05 -11.56 9.57
CA GLU A 122 -7.68 -10.61 10.64
C GLU A 122 -7.28 -9.25 10.04
N LEU A 123 -7.71 -8.16 10.69
CA LEU A 123 -7.41 -6.80 10.22
C LEU A 123 -6.26 -6.19 11.01
N ALA A 124 -5.39 -5.49 10.29
CA ALA A 124 -4.29 -4.70 10.83
C ALA A 124 -4.34 -3.30 10.21
N ILE A 125 -4.83 -2.31 10.96
CA ILE A 125 -5.19 -1.00 10.43
C ILE A 125 -4.28 0.08 11.02
N ALA A 126 -3.57 0.79 10.15
CA ALA A 126 -2.79 1.96 10.55
C ALA A 126 -3.72 3.17 10.75
N ARG A 127 -3.46 3.93 11.81
CA ARG A 127 -4.20 5.17 12.11
C ARG A 127 -4.10 6.15 10.95
N ARG A 128 -5.22 6.83 10.70
CA ARG A 128 -5.29 7.94 9.74
C ARG A 128 -6.45 8.86 10.11
N ALA A 129 -6.12 10.03 10.63
CA ALA A 129 -7.15 11.01 10.96
C ALA A 129 -7.89 11.50 9.70
N PRO A 130 -9.20 11.76 9.73
CA PRO A 130 -10.09 11.68 10.89
C PRO A 130 -10.77 10.31 11.11
N PHE A 131 -10.36 9.26 10.39
CA PHE A 131 -11.01 7.95 10.36
C PHE A 131 -10.81 7.20 11.69
N ASN A 132 -11.91 6.60 12.16
CA ASN A 132 -11.91 5.79 13.38
C ASN A 132 -12.25 4.34 13.07
N VAL A 133 -11.49 3.44 13.65
CA VAL A 133 -11.71 2.00 13.57
C VAL A 133 -11.61 1.36 14.96
N PRO A 134 -12.21 0.18 15.18
CA PRO A 134 -12.10 -0.52 16.44
C PRO A 134 -10.65 -0.72 16.90
N ALA A 135 -10.37 -0.45 18.17
CA ALA A 135 -9.02 -0.51 18.74
C ALA A 135 -8.33 -1.88 18.52
N ARG A 136 -9.11 -2.99 18.51
CA ARG A 136 -8.58 -4.34 18.28
C ARG A 136 -7.90 -4.52 16.91
N TRP A 137 -8.24 -3.68 15.93
CA TRP A 137 -7.65 -3.70 14.58
C TRP A 137 -6.49 -2.76 14.43
N MET A 138 -6.39 -1.78 15.34
CA MET A 138 -5.37 -0.74 15.24
C MET A 138 -3.97 -1.30 15.40
N LEU A 139 -3.07 -0.80 14.55
CA LEU A 139 -1.64 -0.95 14.71
C LEU A 139 -1.08 0.21 15.53
N ASP A 140 -0.15 -0.12 16.41
CA ASP A 140 0.71 0.87 17.06
C ASP A 140 1.88 1.17 16.10
N VAL A 141 1.80 2.31 15.45
CA VAL A 141 2.82 2.84 14.52
C VAL A 141 3.26 4.19 15.05
N ASP A 142 4.55 4.47 15.01
CA ASP A 142 5.08 5.77 15.44
C ASP A 142 4.30 6.93 14.79
N ALA A 143 3.84 7.86 15.62
CA ALA A 143 3.04 9.01 15.21
C ALA A 143 3.75 9.88 14.14
N ALA A 144 5.07 9.85 14.08
CA ALA A 144 5.85 10.52 13.04
C ALA A 144 5.50 10.05 11.62
N HIS A 145 4.94 8.84 11.47
CA HIS A 145 4.52 8.30 10.17
C HIS A 145 3.08 8.66 9.78
N GLU A 146 2.27 9.20 10.69
CA GLU A 146 0.86 9.51 10.43
C GLU A 146 0.67 10.56 9.31
N PRO A 147 1.45 11.66 9.25
CA PRO A 147 1.33 12.65 8.19
C PRO A 147 1.92 12.21 6.86
N VAL A 148 2.72 11.14 6.85
CA VAL A 148 3.47 10.71 5.66
C VAL A 148 2.53 10.17 4.59
N SER A 149 2.58 10.75 3.39
CA SER A 149 1.77 10.33 2.25
C SER A 149 2.55 10.33 0.93
N SER A 150 2.17 9.45 0.02
CA SER A 150 2.73 9.46 -1.35
C SER A 150 2.41 10.76 -2.09
N THR A 151 1.28 11.40 -1.82
CA THR A 151 0.91 12.68 -2.43
C THR A 151 1.88 13.78 -2.01
N ALA A 152 2.07 13.98 -0.71
CA ALA A 152 2.99 14.99 -0.22
C ALA A 152 4.46 14.70 -0.62
N ALA A 153 4.84 13.42 -0.73
CA ALA A 153 6.16 13.05 -1.25
C ALA A 153 6.36 13.48 -2.72
N ARG A 154 5.31 13.36 -3.57
CA ARG A 154 5.35 13.90 -4.94
C ARG A 154 5.36 15.43 -5.00
N GLU A 155 4.74 16.09 -4.02
CA GLU A 155 4.61 17.54 -3.93
C GLU A 155 5.82 18.23 -3.31
N GLY A 156 6.89 17.48 -2.98
CA GLY A 156 8.18 18.03 -2.58
C GLY A 156 8.73 17.55 -1.23
N ILE A 157 7.97 16.76 -0.44
CA ILE A 157 8.50 16.18 0.81
C ILE A 157 9.22 14.86 0.48
N ARG A 158 10.33 15.01 -0.19
CA ARG A 158 11.07 13.90 -0.79
C ARG A 158 11.65 12.92 0.23
N GLU A 159 12.01 13.38 1.40
CA GLU A 159 12.51 12.58 2.52
C GLU A 159 11.50 11.53 3.01
N TRP A 160 10.24 11.65 2.59
CA TRP A 160 9.22 10.64 2.87
C TRP A 160 9.23 9.45 1.90
N MET A 161 9.95 9.55 0.78
CA MET A 161 10.17 8.41 -0.10
C MET A 161 11.11 7.39 0.55
N CYS A 162 10.87 6.09 0.30
CA CYS A 162 11.88 5.08 0.58
C CYS A 162 13.14 5.35 -0.26
N ALA A 163 14.32 5.03 0.26
CA ALA A 163 15.58 5.32 -0.43
C ALA A 163 15.61 4.84 -1.90
N PRO A 164 15.21 3.60 -2.25
CA PRO A 164 15.19 3.19 -3.65
C PRO A 164 14.22 4.01 -4.53
N ALA A 165 13.14 4.55 -3.95
CA ALA A 165 12.23 5.43 -4.68
C ALA A 165 12.84 6.81 -4.89
N ALA A 166 13.45 7.37 -3.87
CA ALA A 166 14.17 8.64 -3.96
C ALA A 166 15.31 8.57 -4.98
N ASP A 167 16.11 7.50 -4.96
CA ASP A 167 17.20 7.28 -5.92
C ASP A 167 16.71 7.10 -7.36
N PHE A 168 15.57 6.44 -7.55
CA PHE A 168 14.95 6.32 -8.87
C PHE A 168 14.42 7.65 -9.37
N ASP A 169 13.76 8.41 -8.50
CA ASP A 169 13.25 9.74 -8.82
C ASP A 169 14.37 10.72 -9.16
N ASP A 170 15.51 10.67 -8.45
CA ASP A 170 16.68 11.49 -8.74
C ASP A 170 17.24 11.27 -10.15
N ARG A 171 17.20 10.04 -10.61
CA ARG A 171 17.71 9.70 -11.93
C ARG A 171 16.72 10.02 -13.04
N THR A 172 15.42 9.88 -12.76
CA THR A 172 14.39 9.85 -13.80
C THR A 172 13.36 10.95 -13.71
N GLY A 173 13.14 11.55 -12.53
CA GLY A 173 12.01 12.45 -12.27
C GLY A 173 10.66 11.74 -12.17
N ALA A 174 10.66 10.43 -11.96
CA ALA A 174 9.49 9.57 -12.08
C ALA A 174 8.24 10.06 -11.32
N TRP A 175 8.41 10.67 -10.17
CA TRP A 175 7.33 11.19 -9.34
C TRP A 175 7.27 12.71 -9.25
N THR A 176 8.42 13.39 -9.37
CA THR A 176 8.52 14.84 -9.13
C THR A 176 8.65 15.67 -10.39
N ASP A 177 9.05 15.08 -11.52
CA ASP A 177 9.23 15.76 -12.80
C ASP A 177 8.74 14.90 -13.97
N PRO A 178 7.45 14.98 -14.33
CA PRO A 178 6.87 14.19 -15.42
C PRO A 178 7.60 14.36 -16.76
N SER A 179 8.08 15.56 -17.07
CA SER A 179 8.75 15.85 -18.33
C SER A 179 10.10 15.14 -18.42
N ARG A 180 10.84 15.11 -17.30
CA ARG A 180 12.12 14.40 -17.20
C ARG A 180 11.91 12.90 -17.31
N TYR A 181 10.85 12.37 -16.69
CA TYR A 181 10.53 10.95 -16.79
C TYR A 181 10.16 10.54 -18.21
N GLU A 182 9.38 11.36 -18.92
CA GLU A 182 9.07 11.11 -20.34
C GLU A 182 10.32 11.11 -21.22
N HIS A 183 11.26 12.01 -20.94
CA HIS A 183 12.53 12.05 -21.65
C HIS A 183 13.35 10.77 -21.38
N TRP A 184 13.40 10.34 -20.11
CA TRP A 184 14.08 9.11 -19.70
C TRP A 184 13.50 7.87 -20.39
N LEU A 185 12.17 7.77 -20.54
CA LEU A 185 11.51 6.65 -21.23
C LEU A 185 11.83 6.54 -22.74
N ARG A 186 12.37 7.59 -23.34
CA ARG A 186 12.73 7.61 -24.77
C ARG A 186 14.18 7.23 -25.06
N GLN A 187 14.98 7.02 -24.02
CA GLN A 187 16.40 6.61 -24.13
C GLN A 187 16.55 5.10 -24.21
#